data_25b9dab4d764b98192880b50d443eec5
#
_entry.id   25b9dab4d764b98192880b50d443eec5
#
_cell.length_a   1.000
_cell.length_b   1.000
_cell.length_c   1.000
_cell.angle_alpha   90.00
_cell.angle_beta   90.00
_cell.angle_gamma   90.00
#
_symmetry.space_group_name_H-M   'P 1'
#
loop_
_entity.id
_entity.type
_entity.pdbx_description
1 polymer ?
#
loop_
_entity_poly.entity_id
_entity_poly.type
_entity_poly.pdbx_seq_one_letter_code
_entity_poly.pdbx_strand_id
1 'polypeptide(L)'
;YEYCNQGSSDSYASEQRNTIAESLKALKKTFYDEGNVDYAGRYVFTGYKTDTTLTYQSDALAAEADYTITQKFGRDDISSKTVYTNAYSNADILNLNVSYDADGNAVMPNVESVYRLRLGYSDVKNTGYSLSYNNTDISFAADGTATVTTYQLDGNGNKQLDADGNPITTTTTVNPDANGQYSITDSTGTALTFTNTTDKNYIPGDNEIAFNATTGEVLMGENVYKQVYTSDSVSFTYQKDNFIK
;
A
#
# COMPACT_ATOMS: atom_id res chain seq x y z
N TYR A 1 -15.95 -9.08 -20.48
CA TYR A 1 -16.40 -7.67 -20.52
C TYR A 1 -17.84 -7.53 -20.06
N GLU A 2 -18.76 -8.37 -20.55
CA GLU A 2 -20.19 -8.35 -20.20
C GLU A 2 -20.44 -8.53 -18.70
N TYR A 3 -19.81 -9.52 -18.06
CA TYR A 3 -19.90 -9.73 -16.62
C TYR A 3 -19.37 -8.57 -15.79
N CYS A 4 -18.33 -7.88 -16.25
CA CYS A 4 -17.81 -6.68 -15.57
C CYS A 4 -18.82 -5.53 -15.64
N ASN A 5 -19.45 -5.33 -16.79
CA ASN A 5 -20.50 -4.32 -16.96
C ASN A 5 -21.73 -4.63 -16.10
N GLN A 6 -22.14 -5.89 -16.05
CA GLN A 6 -23.26 -6.31 -15.21
C GLN A 6 -22.94 -6.11 -13.73
N GLY A 7 -21.74 -6.51 -13.26
CA GLY A 7 -21.33 -6.36 -11.87
C GLY A 7 -21.17 -4.90 -11.41
N SER A 8 -20.93 -3.96 -12.33
CA SER A 8 -20.83 -2.52 -12.04
C SER A 8 -22.19 -1.80 -11.99
N SER A 9 -23.25 -2.46 -12.40
CA SER A 9 -24.58 -1.86 -12.39
C SER A 9 -25.18 -1.83 -10.99
N ASP A 10 -25.74 -0.70 -10.59
CA ASP A 10 -26.40 -0.52 -9.29
C ASP A 10 -27.72 -1.31 -9.15
N SER A 11 -28.22 -1.86 -10.27
CA SER A 11 -29.46 -2.63 -10.31
C SER A 11 -29.37 -4.03 -9.72
N TYR A 12 -28.15 -4.54 -9.46
CA TYR A 12 -27.94 -5.90 -8.99
C TYR A 12 -27.79 -5.97 -7.46
N ALA A 13 -28.55 -6.87 -6.83
CA ALA A 13 -28.41 -7.18 -5.42
C ALA A 13 -27.04 -7.87 -5.13
N SER A 14 -26.62 -7.86 -3.87
CA SER A 14 -25.34 -8.43 -3.44
C SER A 14 -25.16 -9.91 -3.84
N GLU A 15 -26.23 -10.72 -3.79
CA GLU A 15 -26.20 -12.13 -4.21
C GLU A 15 -25.93 -12.29 -5.71
N GLN A 16 -26.55 -11.44 -6.52
CA GLN A 16 -26.34 -11.44 -7.97
C GLN A 16 -24.90 -11.01 -8.31
N ARG A 17 -24.35 -10.01 -7.61
CA ARG A 17 -22.96 -9.60 -7.77
C ARG A 17 -21.98 -10.71 -7.34
N ASN A 18 -22.29 -11.46 -6.29
CA ASN A 18 -21.50 -12.62 -5.89
C ASN A 18 -21.51 -13.71 -6.97
N THR A 19 -22.66 -13.98 -7.58
CA THR A 19 -22.78 -14.95 -8.70
C THR A 19 -21.93 -14.51 -9.90
N ILE A 20 -21.94 -13.22 -10.23
CA ILE A 20 -21.10 -12.66 -11.29
C ILE A 20 -19.61 -12.79 -10.93
N ALA A 21 -19.24 -12.53 -9.68
CA ALA A 21 -17.86 -12.68 -9.20
C ALA A 21 -17.37 -14.14 -9.29
N GLU A 22 -18.21 -15.11 -8.93
CA GLU A 22 -17.88 -16.54 -9.08
C GLU A 22 -17.75 -16.93 -10.57
N SER A 23 -18.59 -16.39 -11.44
CA SER A 23 -18.48 -16.60 -12.88
C SER A 23 -17.18 -16.03 -13.45
N LEU A 24 -16.75 -14.85 -12.98
CA LEU A 24 -15.47 -14.26 -13.36
C LEU A 24 -14.29 -15.08 -12.85
N LYS A 25 -14.36 -15.62 -11.62
CA LYS A 25 -13.33 -16.53 -11.08
C LYS A 25 -13.24 -17.81 -11.92
N ALA A 26 -14.36 -18.39 -12.32
CA ALA A 26 -14.39 -19.57 -13.19
C ALA A 26 -13.76 -19.29 -14.56
N LEU A 27 -14.12 -18.15 -15.19
CA LEU A 27 -13.51 -17.72 -16.45
C LEU A 27 -12.00 -17.48 -16.31
N LYS A 28 -11.56 -16.85 -15.22
CA LYS A 28 -10.14 -16.68 -14.91
C LYS A 28 -9.44 -18.02 -14.85
N LYS A 29 -10.02 -19.00 -14.14
CA LYS A 29 -9.46 -20.35 -14.05
C LYS A 29 -9.34 -21.01 -15.43
N THR A 30 -10.38 -20.97 -16.22
CA THR A 30 -10.37 -21.52 -17.59
C THR A 30 -9.29 -20.88 -18.44
N PHE A 31 -9.12 -19.57 -18.36
CA PHE A 31 -8.07 -18.86 -19.08
C PHE A 31 -6.66 -19.32 -18.70
N TYR A 32 -6.41 -19.58 -17.42
CA TYR A 32 -5.14 -20.14 -16.97
C TYR A 32 -4.95 -21.59 -17.40
N ASP A 33 -6.01 -22.40 -17.35
CA ASP A 33 -5.99 -23.79 -17.80
C ASP A 33 -5.64 -23.87 -19.30
N GLU A 34 -6.25 -23.01 -20.11
CA GLU A 34 -5.94 -22.90 -21.55
C GLU A 34 -4.53 -22.42 -21.82
N GLY A 35 -4.00 -21.48 -21.02
CA GLY A 35 -2.60 -21.02 -21.10
C GLY A 35 -1.59 -22.11 -20.76
N ASN A 36 -1.99 -23.10 -19.96
CA ASN A 36 -1.15 -24.20 -19.52
C ASN A 36 -1.43 -25.53 -20.25
N VAL A 37 -2.04 -25.46 -21.43
CA VAL A 37 -2.24 -26.66 -22.26
C VAL A 37 -0.92 -27.30 -22.62
N ASP A 38 -0.82 -28.60 -22.34
CA ASP A 38 0.32 -29.42 -22.73
C ASP A 38 0.02 -30.29 -23.95
N TYR A 39 1.04 -30.54 -24.73
CA TYR A 39 1.03 -31.52 -25.80
C TYR A 39 2.27 -32.41 -25.69
N ALA A 40 2.04 -33.70 -25.49
CA ALA A 40 3.10 -34.69 -25.31
C ALA A 40 4.11 -34.33 -24.18
N GLY A 41 3.60 -33.78 -23.06
CA GLY A 41 4.41 -33.40 -21.89
C GLY A 41 5.18 -32.09 -22.07
N ARG A 42 4.79 -31.27 -23.04
CA ARG A 42 5.38 -29.94 -23.26
C ARG A 42 4.29 -28.89 -23.33
N TYR A 43 4.48 -27.80 -22.58
CA TYR A 43 3.58 -26.65 -22.60
C TYR A 43 3.73 -25.85 -23.90
N VAL A 44 2.60 -25.62 -24.55
CA VAL A 44 2.57 -25.07 -25.92
C VAL A 44 2.93 -23.59 -25.97
N PHE A 45 2.53 -22.83 -24.92
CA PHE A 45 2.64 -21.37 -24.92
C PHE A 45 3.87 -20.83 -24.18
N THR A 46 4.76 -21.67 -23.67
CA THR A 46 5.92 -21.26 -22.87
C THR A 46 7.19 -20.97 -23.69
N GLY A 47 7.11 -21.00 -25.00
CA GLY A 47 8.24 -20.74 -25.89
C GLY A 47 9.37 -21.76 -25.71
N TYR A 48 10.55 -21.31 -25.30
CA TYR A 48 11.72 -22.20 -25.11
C TYR A 48 11.68 -23.04 -23.82
N LYS A 49 10.84 -22.64 -22.84
CA LYS A 49 10.70 -23.35 -21.55
C LYS A 49 9.50 -24.27 -21.56
N THR A 50 9.53 -25.28 -22.41
CA THR A 50 8.40 -26.20 -22.59
C THR A 50 8.17 -27.17 -21.44
N ASP A 51 9.04 -27.19 -20.45
CA ASP A 51 8.97 -28.02 -19.23
C ASP A 51 8.29 -27.32 -18.04
N THR A 52 7.93 -26.04 -18.20
CA THR A 52 7.31 -25.25 -17.14
C THR A 52 5.98 -24.67 -17.61
N THR A 53 5.03 -24.53 -16.67
CA THR A 53 3.75 -23.87 -16.95
C THR A 53 3.93 -22.40 -17.27
N LEU A 54 3.11 -21.85 -18.16
CA LEU A 54 3.07 -20.41 -18.46
C LEU A 54 2.55 -19.62 -17.25
N THR A 55 1.56 -20.18 -16.57
CA THR A 55 0.92 -19.57 -15.41
C THR A 55 0.81 -20.58 -14.29
N TYR A 56 1.13 -20.17 -13.08
CA TYR A 56 0.84 -20.98 -11.91
C TYR A 56 -0.68 -20.95 -11.65
N GLN A 57 -1.33 -22.07 -11.83
CA GLN A 57 -2.59 -22.29 -11.14
C GLN A 57 -2.28 -22.35 -9.64
N SER A 58 -3.19 -21.83 -8.83
CA SER A 58 -3.09 -21.79 -7.38
C SER A 58 -2.87 -23.19 -6.77
N ASP A 59 -1.70 -23.74 -6.99
CA ASP A 59 -1.21 -24.78 -6.12
C ASP A 59 -0.95 -24.15 -4.76
N ALA A 60 -1.20 -24.88 -3.71
CA ALA A 60 -1.00 -24.43 -2.33
C ALA A 60 0.39 -23.78 -2.10
N LEU A 61 1.38 -24.19 -2.87
CA LEU A 61 2.73 -23.63 -2.85
C LEU A 61 2.81 -22.17 -3.42
N ALA A 62 1.99 -21.80 -4.37
CA ALA A 62 1.96 -20.43 -4.91
C ALA A 62 1.14 -19.50 -4.01
N ALA A 63 0.15 -20.03 -3.29
CA ALA A 63 -0.66 -19.30 -2.32
C ALA A 63 0.12 -18.96 -1.04
N GLU A 64 1.13 -19.77 -0.69
CA GLU A 64 1.96 -19.59 0.51
C GLU A 64 3.26 -18.82 0.24
N ALA A 65 3.63 -18.60 -1.02
CA ALA A 65 4.87 -17.91 -1.34
C ALA A 65 4.73 -16.39 -1.12
N ASP A 66 5.57 -15.87 -0.24
CA ASP A 66 5.71 -14.44 -0.02
C ASP A 66 6.67 -13.86 -1.06
N TYR A 67 6.18 -12.91 -1.83
CA TYR A 67 6.98 -12.16 -2.76
C TYR A 67 7.33 -10.80 -2.18
N THR A 68 8.62 -10.50 -2.15
CA THR A 68 9.11 -9.17 -1.77
C THR A 68 9.14 -8.27 -3.00
N ILE A 69 8.47 -7.15 -2.91
CA ILE A 69 8.32 -6.17 -3.99
C ILE A 69 8.90 -4.87 -3.51
N THR A 70 9.84 -4.30 -4.27
CA THR A 70 10.38 -2.95 -4.03
C THR A 70 9.90 -2.02 -5.13
N GLN A 71 9.20 -0.96 -4.73
CA GLN A 71 8.79 0.11 -5.62
C GLN A 71 9.57 1.38 -5.30
N LYS A 72 10.04 2.03 -6.36
CA LYS A 72 10.67 3.36 -6.27
C LYS A 72 9.66 4.38 -6.77
N PHE A 73 9.62 5.51 -6.08
CA PHE A 73 8.69 6.59 -6.37
C PHE A 73 9.46 7.88 -6.65
N GLY A 74 9.02 8.57 -7.67
CA GLY A 74 9.41 9.94 -7.96
C GLY A 74 8.37 10.95 -7.46
N ARG A 75 8.63 12.21 -7.68
CA ARG A 75 7.71 13.30 -7.32
C ARG A 75 6.35 13.19 -7.99
N ASP A 76 6.34 12.70 -9.24
CA ASP A 76 5.12 12.57 -10.05
C ASP A 76 4.23 11.41 -9.62
N ASP A 77 4.76 10.50 -8.79
CA ASP A 77 4.00 9.38 -8.21
C ASP A 77 3.20 9.78 -6.97
N ILE A 78 3.48 10.98 -6.41
CA ILE A 78 2.72 11.50 -5.28
C ILE A 78 1.39 12.04 -5.79
N SER A 79 0.31 11.49 -5.28
CA SER A 79 -1.05 11.90 -5.62
C SER A 79 -1.81 12.38 -4.39
N SER A 80 -2.88 13.13 -4.60
CA SER A 80 -3.81 13.49 -3.54
C SER A 80 -5.01 12.57 -3.55
N LYS A 81 -5.57 12.33 -2.37
CA LYS A 81 -6.81 11.60 -2.13
C LYS A 81 -7.75 12.51 -1.37
N THR A 82 -8.97 12.60 -1.83
CA THR A 82 -10.03 13.31 -1.12
C THR A 82 -10.65 12.39 -0.07
N VAL A 83 -10.72 12.85 1.17
CA VAL A 83 -11.31 12.14 2.30
C VAL A 83 -12.44 12.99 2.88
N TYR A 84 -13.55 12.34 3.22
CA TYR A 84 -14.69 12.98 3.85
C TYR A 84 -14.64 12.69 5.34
N THR A 85 -14.54 13.75 6.16
CA THR A 85 -14.34 13.62 7.63
C THR A 85 -15.64 13.49 8.41
N ASN A 86 -16.75 13.92 7.85
CA ASN A 86 -18.06 13.70 8.44
C ASN A 86 -18.75 12.56 7.70
N ALA A 87 -19.01 11.50 8.43
CA ALA A 87 -19.56 10.28 7.87
C ALA A 87 -21.04 10.43 7.53
N TYR A 88 -21.32 10.97 6.36
CA TYR A 88 -22.51 10.49 5.68
C TYR A 88 -22.17 9.12 5.08
N SER A 89 -22.84 8.09 5.51
CA SER A 89 -22.76 6.80 4.85
C SER A 89 -23.34 6.93 3.43
N ASN A 90 -22.99 6.05 2.51
CA ASN A 90 -23.65 6.01 1.20
C ASN A 90 -25.17 5.87 1.34
N ALA A 91 -25.66 5.20 2.38
CA ALA A 91 -27.07 5.09 2.69
C ALA A 91 -27.68 6.45 3.10
N ASP A 92 -26.97 7.26 3.86
CA ASP A 92 -27.46 8.60 4.23
C ASP A 92 -27.55 9.51 3.01
N ILE A 93 -26.56 9.45 2.12
CA ILE A 93 -26.57 10.22 0.88
C ILE A 93 -27.73 9.80 -0.02
N LEU A 94 -27.95 8.49 -0.21
CA LEU A 94 -29.02 7.95 -1.04
C LEU A 94 -30.42 8.23 -0.47
N ASN A 95 -30.55 8.26 0.86
CA ASN A 95 -31.81 8.54 1.55
C ASN A 95 -32.04 10.02 1.85
N LEU A 96 -31.12 10.90 1.41
CA LEU A 96 -31.15 12.34 1.73
C LEU A 96 -31.20 12.63 3.23
N ASN A 97 -30.59 11.76 4.05
CA ASN A 97 -30.49 11.96 5.48
C ASN A 97 -29.40 13.00 5.76
N VAL A 98 -29.79 14.23 5.92
CA VAL A 98 -28.88 15.32 6.30
C VAL A 98 -28.92 15.49 7.80
N SER A 99 -27.76 15.44 8.45
CA SER A 99 -27.64 15.81 9.86
C SER A 99 -27.71 17.33 10.00
N TYR A 100 -28.36 17.80 11.04
CA TYR A 100 -28.46 19.22 11.37
C TYR A 100 -27.74 19.49 12.70
N ASP A 101 -27.06 20.62 12.80
CA ASP A 101 -26.47 21.10 14.06
C ASP A 101 -27.53 21.59 15.03
N ALA A 102 -27.10 22.04 16.24
CA ALA A 102 -28.03 22.54 17.28
C ALA A 102 -28.79 23.81 16.86
N ASP A 103 -28.27 24.54 15.87
CA ASP A 103 -28.86 25.76 15.31
C ASP A 103 -29.75 25.48 14.09
N GLY A 104 -29.88 24.22 13.70
CA GLY A 104 -30.73 23.78 12.59
C GLY A 104 -30.09 23.95 11.21
N ASN A 105 -28.78 24.19 11.12
CA ASN A 105 -28.06 24.22 9.85
C ASN A 105 -27.64 22.82 9.42
N ALA A 106 -27.70 22.56 8.13
CA ALA A 106 -27.22 21.29 7.59
C ALA A 106 -25.70 21.14 7.84
N VAL A 107 -25.32 20.05 8.50
CA VAL A 107 -23.90 19.68 8.68
C VAL A 107 -23.40 19.14 7.35
N MET A 108 -22.62 19.94 6.63
CA MET A 108 -22.01 19.52 5.37
C MET A 108 -20.81 18.61 5.62
N PRO A 109 -20.56 17.60 4.77
CA PRO A 109 -19.35 16.80 4.85
C PRO A 109 -18.12 17.71 4.77
N ASN A 110 -17.22 17.59 5.73
CA ASN A 110 -15.93 18.24 5.63
C ASN A 110 -15.03 17.42 4.69
N VAL A 111 -14.32 18.07 3.79
CA VAL A 111 -13.53 17.45 2.75
C VAL A 111 -12.08 17.83 2.97
N GLU A 112 -11.23 16.81 3.14
CA GLU A 112 -9.79 17.01 3.29
C GLU A 112 -9.04 16.30 2.16
N SER A 113 -7.89 16.85 1.79
CA SER A 113 -6.98 16.25 0.81
C SER A 113 -5.79 15.66 1.54
N VAL A 114 -5.54 14.39 1.34
CA VAL A 114 -4.41 13.65 1.93
C VAL A 114 -3.44 13.26 0.83
N TYR A 115 -2.16 13.50 1.03
CA TYR A 115 -1.11 13.05 0.12
C TYR A 115 -0.85 11.56 0.27
N ARG A 116 -0.61 10.88 -0.86
CA ARG A 116 -0.35 9.45 -0.86
C ARG A 116 0.65 9.03 -1.91
N LEU A 117 1.36 7.93 -1.61
CA LEU A 117 1.99 7.04 -2.58
C LEU A 117 1.11 5.79 -2.73
N ARG A 118 0.88 5.37 -3.94
CA ARG A 118 0.07 4.19 -4.21
C ARG A 118 0.96 3.03 -4.62
N LEU A 119 0.88 1.93 -3.87
CA LEU A 119 1.55 0.69 -4.21
C LEU A 119 0.89 0.05 -5.45
N GLY A 120 1.64 -0.75 -6.17
CA GLY A 120 1.12 -1.48 -7.34
C GLY A 120 0.10 -2.56 -6.99
N TYR A 121 0.03 -2.94 -5.72
CA TYR A 121 -0.85 -3.98 -5.21
C TYR A 121 -1.55 -3.55 -3.94
N SER A 122 -2.79 -4.01 -3.76
CA SER A 122 -3.57 -3.96 -2.52
C SER A 122 -3.48 -5.31 -1.79
N ASP A 123 -4.05 -5.37 -0.58
CA ASP A 123 -4.03 -6.55 0.28
C ASP A 123 -2.62 -7.14 0.44
N VAL A 124 -1.69 -6.26 0.76
CA VAL A 124 -0.29 -6.59 1.05
C VAL A 124 -0.10 -6.90 2.53
N LYS A 125 1.03 -7.50 2.91
CA LYS A 125 1.30 -7.73 4.33
C LYS A 125 1.54 -6.43 5.08
N ASN A 126 1.01 -6.35 6.28
CA ASN A 126 1.21 -5.23 7.21
C ASN A 126 2.43 -5.42 8.13
N THR A 127 3.29 -6.38 7.80
CA THR A 127 4.55 -6.68 8.50
C THR A 127 5.63 -6.99 7.47
N GLY A 128 6.90 -6.87 7.87
CA GLY A 128 8.01 -7.16 6.97
C GLY A 128 8.11 -6.19 5.80
N TYR A 129 7.79 -4.93 6.01
CA TYR A 129 7.91 -3.87 5.01
C TYR A 129 8.91 -2.80 5.44
N SER A 130 9.37 -2.00 4.50
CA SER A 130 10.27 -0.88 4.77
C SER A 130 10.02 0.32 3.87
N LEU A 131 10.29 1.50 4.41
CA LEU A 131 10.23 2.79 3.71
C LEU A 131 11.60 3.45 3.79
N SER A 132 12.12 3.89 2.65
CA SER A 132 13.33 4.69 2.55
C SER A 132 13.03 6.03 1.92
N TYR A 133 13.38 7.10 2.58
CA TYR A 133 13.29 8.47 2.06
C TYR A 133 14.25 9.38 2.81
N ASN A 134 14.71 10.42 2.17
CA ASN A 134 15.49 11.50 2.78
C ASN A 134 16.60 11.01 3.74
N ASN A 135 17.41 10.05 3.27
CA ASN A 135 18.50 9.43 4.06
C ASN A 135 18.05 8.77 5.39
N THR A 136 16.81 8.32 5.43
CA THR A 136 16.22 7.57 6.53
C THR A 136 15.64 6.28 5.99
N ASP A 137 16.05 5.15 6.57
CA ASP A 137 15.48 3.83 6.28
C ASP A 137 14.70 3.37 7.51
N ILE A 138 13.44 3.02 7.33
CA ILE A 138 12.55 2.52 8.37
C ILE A 138 12.11 1.13 7.96
N SER A 139 12.43 0.12 8.75
CA SER A 139 11.97 -1.26 8.50
C SER A 139 11.15 -1.79 9.66
N PHE A 140 10.04 -2.45 9.34
CA PHE A 140 9.09 -3.01 10.29
C PHE A 140 9.18 -4.53 10.24
N ALA A 141 9.59 -5.11 11.34
CA ALA A 141 9.74 -6.55 11.49
C ALA A 141 8.40 -7.24 11.78
N ALA A 142 8.37 -8.55 11.60
CA ALA A 142 7.19 -9.37 11.87
C ALA A 142 6.81 -9.42 13.36
N ASP A 143 7.77 -9.17 14.25
CA ASP A 143 7.55 -9.14 15.71
C ASP A 143 6.92 -7.81 16.19
N GLY A 144 6.65 -6.87 15.27
CA GLY A 144 6.06 -5.58 15.57
C GLY A 144 7.08 -4.52 15.97
N THR A 145 8.39 -4.76 15.88
CA THR A 145 9.41 -3.74 16.11
C THR A 145 9.72 -2.96 14.83
N ALA A 146 10.09 -1.69 14.97
CA ALA A 146 10.62 -0.89 13.87
C ALA A 146 12.10 -0.59 14.10
N THR A 147 12.89 -0.67 13.04
CA THR A 147 14.30 -0.27 13.04
C THR A 147 14.44 0.96 12.15
N VAL A 148 14.95 2.05 12.72
CA VAL A 148 15.20 3.30 12.02
C VAL A 148 16.70 3.47 11.85
N THR A 149 17.15 3.56 10.61
CA THR A 149 18.56 3.81 10.27
C THR A 149 18.66 5.17 9.58
N THR A 150 19.42 6.07 10.17
CA THR A 150 19.71 7.39 9.60
C THR A 150 21.15 7.46 9.15
N TYR A 151 21.41 8.12 8.02
CA TYR A 151 22.73 8.29 7.45
C TYR A 151 23.31 9.64 7.87
N GLN A 152 24.59 9.66 8.27
CA GLN A 152 25.31 10.90 8.48
C GLN A 152 25.63 11.53 7.12
N LEU A 153 25.44 12.86 7.04
CA LEU A 153 25.68 13.61 5.82
C LEU A 153 26.88 14.54 6.00
N ASP A 154 27.63 14.75 4.93
CA ASP A 154 28.65 15.75 4.84
C ASP A 154 28.05 17.16 4.63
N GLY A 155 28.88 18.20 4.61
CA GLY A 155 28.44 19.57 4.38
C GLY A 155 27.82 19.84 3.00
N ASN A 156 27.91 18.88 2.09
CA ASN A 156 27.31 18.93 0.74
C ASN A 156 26.04 18.08 0.63
N GLY A 157 25.62 17.42 1.72
CA GLY A 157 24.44 16.55 1.74
C GLY A 157 24.70 15.12 1.25
N ASN A 158 25.94 14.71 1.00
CA ASN A 158 26.27 13.35 0.64
C ASN A 158 26.47 12.48 1.88
N LYS A 159 26.22 11.17 1.76
CA LYS A 159 26.45 10.22 2.86
C LYS A 159 27.94 10.19 3.20
N GLN A 160 28.25 10.43 4.48
CA GLN A 160 29.62 10.25 4.99
C GLN A 160 30.00 8.77 4.99
N LEU A 161 31.23 8.49 4.58
CA LEU A 161 31.79 7.14 4.58
C LEU A 161 32.83 7.00 5.68
N ASP A 162 32.92 5.82 6.26
CA ASP A 162 33.99 5.42 7.16
C ASP A 162 35.31 5.14 6.42
N ALA A 163 36.34 4.71 7.13
CA ALA A 163 37.65 4.39 6.55
C ALA A 163 37.61 3.19 5.57
N ASP A 164 36.59 2.33 5.67
CA ASP A 164 36.39 1.15 4.84
C ASP A 164 35.47 1.44 3.64
N GLY A 165 34.96 2.67 3.53
CA GLY A 165 34.09 3.12 2.44
C GLY A 165 32.61 2.82 2.68
N ASN A 166 32.20 2.43 3.88
CA ASN A 166 30.79 2.19 4.21
C ASN A 166 30.11 3.47 4.72
N PRO A 167 28.82 3.68 4.43
CA PRO A 167 28.10 4.82 5.00
C PRO A 167 28.04 4.78 6.53
N ILE A 168 28.33 5.91 7.16
CA ILE A 168 28.20 6.07 8.60
C ILE A 168 26.71 6.19 8.93
N THR A 169 26.21 5.30 9.78
CA THR A 169 24.79 5.24 10.13
C THR A 169 24.58 5.25 11.64
N THR A 170 23.40 5.70 12.04
CA THR A 170 22.85 5.52 13.38
C THR A 170 21.58 4.69 13.29
N THR A 171 21.52 3.61 14.05
CA THR A 171 20.38 2.70 14.05
C THR A 171 19.71 2.73 15.42
N THR A 172 18.38 2.88 15.43
CA THR A 172 17.53 2.89 16.63
C THR A 172 16.40 1.91 16.46
N THR A 173 16.13 1.10 17.47
CA THR A 173 14.95 0.23 17.51
C THR A 173 13.82 0.93 18.24
N VAL A 174 12.62 0.92 17.67
CA VAL A 174 11.42 1.57 18.19
C VAL A 174 10.32 0.53 18.34
N ASN A 175 9.68 0.53 19.52
CA ASN A 175 8.47 -0.24 19.75
C ASN A 175 7.24 0.64 19.53
N PRO A 176 6.11 0.08 19.09
CA PRO A 176 4.87 0.82 19.02
C PRO A 176 4.36 1.17 20.43
N ASP A 177 3.66 2.26 20.54
CA ASP A 177 2.90 2.63 21.75
C ASP A 177 1.63 1.76 21.91
N ALA A 178 0.83 2.06 22.93
CA ALA A 178 -0.43 1.35 23.19
C ALA A 178 -1.48 1.47 22.05
N ASN A 179 -1.34 2.45 21.18
CA ASN A 179 -2.18 2.69 20.00
C ASN A 179 -1.60 2.06 18.71
N GLY A 180 -0.44 1.42 18.80
CA GLY A 180 0.25 0.85 17.65
C GLY A 180 1.01 1.88 16.81
N GLN A 181 1.31 3.06 17.38
CA GLN A 181 2.03 4.13 16.71
C GLN A 181 3.52 4.08 17.06
N TYR A 182 4.36 4.36 16.08
CA TYR A 182 5.81 4.42 16.24
C TYR A 182 6.28 5.88 16.25
N SER A 183 7.00 6.28 17.29
CA SER A 183 7.68 7.59 17.34
C SER A 183 9.08 7.47 16.76
N ILE A 184 9.32 8.09 15.62
CA ILE A 184 10.53 7.97 14.81
C ILE A 184 11.18 9.35 14.69
N THR A 185 12.51 9.40 14.70
CA THR A 185 13.26 10.61 14.35
C THR A 185 14.00 10.35 13.05
N ASP A 186 13.80 11.21 12.05
CA ASP A 186 14.44 11.09 10.74
C ASP A 186 15.89 11.65 10.74
N SER A 187 16.57 11.57 9.59
CA SER A 187 17.94 12.07 9.42
C SER A 187 18.10 13.58 9.62
N THR A 188 17.00 14.33 9.54
CA THR A 188 16.99 15.79 9.80
C THR A 188 16.77 16.14 11.27
N GLY A 189 16.52 15.14 12.12
CA GLY A 189 16.14 15.33 13.51
C GLY A 189 14.67 15.64 13.71
N THR A 190 13.84 15.50 12.67
CA THR A 190 12.39 15.72 12.76
C THR A 190 11.71 14.51 13.39
N ALA A 191 10.89 14.77 14.41
CA ALA A 191 10.05 13.73 15.01
C ALA A 191 8.84 13.45 14.12
N LEU A 192 8.65 12.18 13.82
CA LEU A 192 7.56 11.65 12.98
C LEU A 192 6.81 10.57 13.73
N THR A 193 5.54 10.42 13.42
CA THR A 193 4.72 9.28 13.83
C THR A 193 4.47 8.37 12.63
N PHE A 194 4.66 7.07 12.81
CA PHE A 194 4.26 6.08 11.81
C PHE A 194 3.13 5.21 12.36
N THR A 195 2.07 5.03 11.56
CA THR A 195 0.85 4.32 11.98
C THR A 195 0.45 3.28 10.94
N ASN A 196 0.12 2.07 11.37
CA ASN A 196 -0.59 1.10 10.54
C ASN A 196 -2.09 1.31 10.69
N THR A 197 -2.80 1.48 9.58
CA THR A 197 -4.25 1.71 9.60
C THR A 197 -4.98 0.79 8.63
N THR A 198 -6.21 0.44 8.98
CA THR A 198 -7.16 -0.22 8.07
C THR A 198 -8.27 0.73 7.61
N ASP A 199 -8.31 1.92 8.18
CA ASP A 199 -9.30 2.93 7.80
C ASP A 199 -8.98 3.49 6.41
N LYS A 200 -9.91 3.32 5.49
CA LYS A 200 -9.81 3.84 4.11
C LYS A 200 -9.86 5.37 4.05
N ASN A 201 -10.41 5.99 5.08
CA ASN A 201 -10.58 7.43 5.20
C ASN A 201 -9.64 8.06 6.23
N TYR A 202 -8.56 7.36 6.56
CA TYR A 202 -7.58 7.86 7.51
C TYR A 202 -6.93 9.16 7.04
N ILE A 203 -6.85 10.12 7.95
CA ILE A 203 -6.20 11.40 7.73
C ILE A 203 -4.99 11.46 8.67
N PRO A 204 -3.77 11.37 8.12
CA PRO A 204 -2.57 11.48 8.94
C PRO A 204 -2.39 12.90 9.47
N GLY A 205 -1.85 13.01 10.68
CA GLY A 205 -1.38 14.29 11.22
C GLY A 205 -0.23 14.87 10.40
N ASP A 206 0.09 16.14 10.58
CA ASP A 206 1.09 16.85 9.76
C ASP A 206 2.46 16.16 9.69
N ASN A 207 2.91 15.56 10.80
CA ASN A 207 4.17 14.82 10.91
C ASN A 207 3.94 13.29 10.93
N GLU A 208 2.94 12.81 10.26
CA GLU A 208 2.58 11.39 10.30
C GLU A 208 2.67 10.74 8.93
N ILE A 209 3.15 9.49 8.94
CA ILE A 209 3.08 8.55 7.83
C ILE A 209 2.11 7.45 8.25
N ALA A 210 1.11 7.16 7.45
CA ALA A 210 0.21 6.06 7.70
C ALA A 210 0.23 5.05 6.55
N PHE A 211 0.41 3.78 6.89
CA PHE A 211 0.39 2.68 5.92
C PHE A 211 -0.92 1.92 6.01
N ASN A 212 -1.62 1.81 4.89
CA ASN A 212 -2.80 0.98 4.75
C ASN A 212 -2.51 -0.20 3.82
N ALA A 213 -2.23 -1.34 4.42
CA ALA A 213 -1.89 -2.57 3.69
C ALA A 213 -3.06 -3.10 2.86
N THR A 214 -4.31 -2.89 3.30
CA THR A 214 -5.51 -3.32 2.58
C THR A 214 -5.71 -2.56 1.28
N THR A 215 -5.49 -1.25 1.28
CA THR A 215 -5.63 -0.43 0.06
C THR A 215 -4.34 -0.31 -0.73
N GLY A 216 -3.19 -0.68 -0.15
CA GLY A 216 -1.87 -0.48 -0.75
C GLY A 216 -1.50 1.00 -0.85
N GLU A 217 -1.77 1.78 0.19
CA GLU A 217 -1.53 3.22 0.22
C GLU A 217 -0.60 3.59 1.38
N VAL A 218 0.38 4.44 1.11
CA VAL A 218 1.18 5.14 2.11
C VAL A 218 0.72 6.58 2.13
N LEU A 219 0.05 6.97 3.19
CA LEU A 219 -0.55 8.30 3.39
C LEU A 219 0.45 9.19 4.14
N MET A 220 0.48 10.46 3.82
CA MET A 220 1.44 11.41 4.38
C MET A 220 0.75 12.69 4.81
N GLY A 221 1.11 13.18 6.00
CA GLY A 221 0.79 14.53 6.45
C GLY A 221 1.60 15.58 5.68
N GLU A 222 1.20 16.84 5.83
CA GLU A 222 1.71 17.97 5.05
C GLU A 222 3.25 18.14 5.18
N ASN A 223 3.80 17.99 6.38
CA ASN A 223 5.23 18.18 6.60
C ASN A 223 6.04 17.00 6.04
N VAL A 224 5.53 15.78 6.15
CA VAL A 224 6.14 14.59 5.54
C VAL A 224 6.12 14.71 4.02
N TYR A 225 4.99 15.12 3.45
CA TYR A 225 4.88 15.35 2.01
C TYR A 225 5.98 16.29 1.49
N LYS A 226 6.22 17.41 2.18
CA LYS A 226 7.28 18.37 1.79
C LYS A 226 8.66 17.73 1.78
N GLN A 227 8.97 16.88 2.77
CA GLN A 227 10.24 16.16 2.84
C GLN A 227 10.36 15.12 1.72
N VAL A 228 9.31 14.32 1.51
CA VAL A 228 9.26 13.30 0.45
C VAL A 228 9.35 13.94 -0.93
N TYR A 229 8.68 15.06 -1.15
CA TYR A 229 8.71 15.80 -2.42
C TYR A 229 10.10 16.33 -2.77
N THR A 230 10.89 16.69 -1.76
CA THR A 230 12.28 17.18 -1.94
C THR A 230 13.32 16.06 -1.93
N SER A 231 12.93 14.84 -1.59
CA SER A 231 13.82 13.67 -1.59
C SER A 231 14.19 13.26 -3.02
N ASP A 232 15.46 12.89 -3.23
CA ASP A 232 15.94 12.41 -4.52
C ASP A 232 15.35 11.04 -4.90
N SER A 233 15.03 10.23 -3.89
CA SER A 233 14.42 8.92 -4.09
C SER A 233 13.60 8.51 -2.87
N VAL A 234 12.46 7.93 -3.15
CA VAL A 234 11.61 7.26 -2.16
C VAL A 234 11.42 5.83 -2.60
N SER A 235 11.57 4.88 -1.71
CA SER A 235 11.27 3.49 -2.01
C SER A 235 10.48 2.84 -0.89
N PHE A 236 9.56 1.97 -1.29
CA PHE A 236 8.77 1.16 -0.37
C PHE A 236 8.91 -0.31 -0.75
N THR A 237 9.35 -1.12 0.21
CA THR A 237 9.49 -2.57 0.05
C THR A 237 8.44 -3.24 0.91
N TYR A 238 7.70 -4.16 0.34
CA TYR A 238 6.62 -4.85 1.02
C TYR A 238 6.50 -6.30 0.55
N GLN A 239 5.78 -7.09 1.30
CA GLN A 239 5.52 -8.49 0.97
C GLN A 239 4.07 -8.65 0.54
N LYS A 240 3.87 -9.52 -0.44
CA LYS A 240 2.56 -9.94 -0.90
C LYS A 240 2.55 -11.45 -1.10
N ASP A 241 1.58 -12.09 -0.46
CA ASP A 241 1.20 -13.46 -0.73
C ASP A 241 0.12 -13.53 -1.82
N ASN A 242 -0.27 -14.71 -2.22
CA ASN A 242 -1.28 -14.95 -3.24
C ASN A 242 -1.03 -14.18 -4.54
N PHE A 243 0.24 -13.93 -4.84
CA PHE A 243 0.66 -13.25 -6.05
C PHE A 243 0.79 -14.28 -7.18
N ILE A 244 0.00 -14.09 -8.24
CA ILE A 244 0.13 -14.90 -9.45
C ILE A 244 1.18 -14.24 -10.32
N LYS A 245 2.28 -14.95 -10.54
CA LYS A 245 3.37 -14.50 -11.41
C LYS A 245 2.89 -14.32 -12.85
#